data_8d326d8502e5317eb931aecf4b377a7b
#
_entry.id   8d326d8502e5317eb931aecf4b377a7b
#
_cell.length_a   1.000
_cell.length_b   1.000
_cell.length_c   1.000
_cell.angle_alpha   90.00
_cell.angle_beta   90.00
_cell.angle_gamma   90.00
#
_symmetry.space_group_name_H-M   'P 1'
#
loop_
_entity.id
_entity.type
_entity.pdbx_description
1 polymer ?
#
loop_
_entity_poly.entity_id
_entity_poly.type
_entity_poly.pdbx_seq_one_letter_code
_entity_poly.pdbx_strand_id
1 'polypeptide(L)'
;NTRKVVAWAKKKGVSVEAEIGAIAGIEDFVSVEEKDAHLTNPERALAFVKATKCDALAIAVGTLHGAFKFKGETVLDYDRIAAIKKLVRMPLVLHGASGISPELVERAKSQCSILGDCARLENAHGVSDEAIRKAVARGINKINIDSDLRIAFTAGVRETLMNDKKAFDPRKILGPARALMTEVVKHKMELFGSAGKA
;
A
#
# COMPACT_ATOMS: atom_id res chain seq x y z
N ASN A 1 4.26 -14.47 19.37
CA ASN A 1 3.09 -14.89 18.56
C ASN A 1 3.52 -15.40 17.18
N THR A 2 4.36 -14.69 16.38
CA THR A 2 4.74 -15.04 15.01
C THR A 2 5.25 -16.48 14.86
N ARG A 3 6.15 -16.97 15.73
CA ARG A 3 6.62 -18.38 15.69
C ARG A 3 5.51 -19.41 15.79
N LYS A 4 4.49 -19.16 16.60
CA LYS A 4 3.33 -20.09 16.74
C LYS A 4 2.54 -20.15 15.44
N VAL A 5 2.30 -18.97 14.82
CA VAL A 5 1.59 -18.87 13.53
C VAL A 5 2.39 -19.57 12.44
N VAL A 6 3.70 -19.31 12.33
CA VAL A 6 4.59 -19.98 11.36
C VAL A 6 4.56 -21.49 11.52
N ALA A 7 4.69 -22.00 12.75
CA ALA A 7 4.67 -23.43 13.01
C ALA A 7 3.33 -24.09 12.64
N TRP A 8 2.23 -23.39 12.84
CA TRP A 8 0.89 -23.85 12.45
C TRP A 8 0.68 -23.79 10.94
N ALA A 9 1.04 -22.67 10.28
CA ALA A 9 0.88 -22.45 8.86
C ALA A 9 1.70 -23.45 8.02
N LYS A 10 2.94 -23.74 8.42
CA LYS A 10 3.81 -24.74 7.75
C LYS A 10 3.20 -26.12 7.69
N LYS A 11 2.45 -26.55 8.70
CA LYS A 11 1.72 -27.85 8.67
C LYS A 11 0.63 -27.89 7.59
N LYS A 12 0.24 -26.73 7.07
CA LYS A 12 -0.80 -26.57 6.05
C LYS A 12 -0.23 -26.14 4.68
N GLY A 13 1.09 -26.03 4.55
CA GLY A 13 1.74 -25.54 3.32
C GLY A 13 1.47 -24.07 3.04
N VAL A 14 1.17 -23.24 4.05
CA VAL A 14 0.84 -21.82 3.92
C VAL A 14 2.03 -20.96 4.34
N SER A 15 2.38 -19.98 3.50
CA SER A 15 3.43 -18.99 3.79
C SER A 15 2.96 -17.97 4.83
N VAL A 16 3.91 -17.45 5.60
CA VAL A 16 3.65 -16.41 6.61
C VAL A 16 4.49 -15.17 6.33
N GLU A 17 3.81 -14.06 6.08
CA GLU A 17 4.38 -12.72 6.11
C GLU A 17 4.34 -12.19 7.53
N ALA A 18 5.44 -11.57 7.97
CA ALA A 18 5.52 -10.91 9.26
C ALA A 18 6.03 -9.48 9.07
N GLU A 19 5.78 -8.62 10.04
CA GLU A 19 6.21 -7.22 10.02
C GLU A 19 7.09 -6.90 11.23
N ILE A 20 8.09 -6.03 11.02
CA ILE A 20 8.95 -5.47 12.07
C ILE A 20 9.22 -3.99 11.81
N GLY A 21 9.15 -3.20 12.86
CA GLY A 21 9.13 -1.74 12.83
C GLY A 21 7.74 -1.24 13.16
N ALA A 22 7.55 0.07 13.14
CA ALA A 22 6.24 0.68 13.32
C ALA A 22 6.05 1.78 12.27
N ILE A 23 5.02 1.62 11.47
CA ILE A 23 4.64 2.56 10.41
C ILE A 23 3.54 3.47 10.97
N ALA A 24 3.76 4.78 10.95
CA ALA A 24 2.75 5.73 11.41
C ALA A 24 1.51 5.72 10.52
N GLY A 25 0.35 5.92 11.12
CA GLY A 25 -0.91 6.00 10.40
C GLY A 25 -2.00 5.12 10.96
N ILE A 26 -3.08 4.99 10.20
CA ILE A 26 -4.22 4.14 10.54
C ILE A 26 -4.31 3.04 9.48
N GLU A 27 -4.26 1.79 9.93
CA GLU A 27 -4.54 0.61 9.12
C GLU A 27 -5.58 -0.23 9.86
N ASP A 28 -6.73 -0.44 9.22
CA ASP A 28 -7.90 -1.12 9.78
C ASP A 28 -8.26 -0.60 11.20
N PHE A 29 -7.94 -1.37 12.23
CA PHE A 29 -8.23 -1.04 13.65
C PHE A 29 -6.97 -0.61 14.43
N VAL A 30 -5.82 -0.49 13.77
CA VAL A 30 -4.54 -0.10 14.40
C VAL A 30 -4.21 1.33 14.03
N SER A 31 -3.94 2.17 15.03
CA SER A 31 -3.46 3.53 14.88
C SER A 31 -2.10 3.69 15.54
N VAL A 32 -1.11 4.15 14.79
CA VAL A 32 0.25 4.46 15.29
C VAL A 32 0.48 5.96 15.12
N GLU A 33 0.78 6.65 16.22
CA GLU A 33 1.15 8.07 16.15
C GLU A 33 2.55 8.23 15.55
N GLU A 34 2.81 9.37 14.89
CA GLU A 34 4.09 9.63 14.22
C GLU A 34 5.29 9.54 15.18
N LYS A 35 5.11 9.96 16.43
CA LYS A 35 6.14 9.84 17.48
C LYS A 35 6.50 8.41 17.86
N ASP A 36 5.60 7.44 17.63
CA ASP A 36 5.77 6.02 17.94
C ASP A 36 6.25 5.22 16.72
N ALA A 37 6.35 5.86 15.54
CA ALA A 37 6.89 5.25 14.34
C ALA A 37 8.42 5.13 14.44
N HIS A 38 8.95 3.99 14.04
CA HIS A 38 10.38 3.77 13.98
C HIS A 38 10.79 2.84 12.86
N LEU A 39 11.87 3.22 12.19
CA LEU A 39 12.42 2.46 11.07
C LEU A 39 12.96 1.12 11.52
N THR A 40 12.84 0.12 10.64
CA THR A 40 13.35 -1.23 10.90
C THR A 40 14.88 -1.23 11.00
N ASN A 41 15.42 -1.67 12.14
CA ASN A 41 16.85 -1.88 12.29
C ASN A 41 17.26 -3.19 11.61
N PRO A 42 18.33 -3.21 10.76
CA PRO A 42 18.72 -4.38 9.97
C PRO A 42 19.12 -5.60 10.82
N GLU A 43 19.86 -5.41 11.92
CA GLU A 43 20.30 -6.49 12.79
C GLU A 43 19.13 -7.11 13.56
N ARG A 44 18.17 -6.27 13.99
CA ARG A 44 16.93 -6.74 14.61
C ARG A 44 16.05 -7.50 13.61
N ALA A 45 16.00 -7.08 12.35
CA ALA A 45 15.32 -7.81 11.29
C ALA A 45 15.92 -9.21 11.10
N LEU A 46 17.24 -9.32 11.03
CA LEU A 46 17.94 -10.61 10.94
C LEU A 46 17.64 -11.51 12.15
N ALA A 47 17.72 -10.96 13.36
CA ALA A 47 17.42 -11.71 14.59
C ALA A 47 15.97 -12.21 14.61
N PHE A 48 15.02 -11.36 14.21
CA PHE A 48 13.60 -11.67 14.12
C PHE A 48 13.33 -12.81 13.11
N VAL A 49 13.87 -12.72 11.90
CA VAL A 49 13.72 -13.76 10.86
C VAL A 49 14.31 -15.10 11.33
N LYS A 50 15.52 -15.09 11.94
CA LYS A 50 16.13 -16.29 12.52
C LYS A 50 15.26 -16.93 13.60
N ALA A 51 14.63 -16.11 14.43
CA ALA A 51 13.80 -16.58 15.53
C ALA A 51 12.42 -17.06 15.07
N THR A 52 11.81 -16.44 14.06
CA THR A 52 10.42 -16.71 13.64
C THR A 52 10.33 -17.70 12.50
N LYS A 53 11.31 -17.68 11.57
CA LYS A 53 11.30 -18.47 10.33
C LYS A 53 10.10 -18.15 9.43
N CYS A 54 9.65 -16.87 9.43
CA CYS A 54 8.64 -16.37 8.48
C CYS A 54 9.17 -16.44 7.04
N ASP A 55 8.26 -16.38 6.07
CA ASP A 55 8.57 -16.58 4.64
C ASP A 55 8.77 -15.27 3.90
N ALA A 56 8.20 -14.17 4.40
CA ALA A 56 8.39 -12.80 3.93
C ALA A 56 8.42 -11.83 5.11
N LEU A 57 9.08 -10.67 4.93
CA LEU A 57 9.22 -9.66 5.97
C LEU A 57 8.82 -8.28 5.47
N ALA A 58 7.77 -7.72 6.06
CA ALA A 58 7.43 -6.31 5.90
C ALA A 58 8.32 -5.44 6.80
N ILE A 59 8.79 -4.31 6.24
CA ILE A 59 9.76 -3.43 6.88
C ILE A 59 9.29 -1.97 6.86
N ALA A 60 9.50 -1.27 7.96
CA ALA A 60 9.28 0.18 8.07
C ALA A 60 10.52 0.92 7.57
N VAL A 61 10.37 1.66 6.48
CA VAL A 61 11.46 2.35 5.77
C VAL A 61 11.10 3.77 5.36
N GLY A 62 10.11 4.39 6.01
CA GLY A 62 9.69 5.78 5.78
C GLY A 62 8.31 5.93 5.13
N THR A 63 7.58 4.84 4.88
CA THR A 63 6.18 4.91 4.46
C THR A 63 5.24 5.28 5.60
N LEU A 64 4.02 5.73 5.25
CA LEU A 64 2.95 6.05 6.18
C LEU A 64 1.67 5.31 5.78
N HIS A 65 0.86 4.88 6.76
CA HIS A 65 -0.45 4.29 6.50
C HIS A 65 -1.55 5.35 6.33
N GLY A 66 -2.48 5.09 5.41
CA GLY A 66 -3.68 5.90 5.16
C GLY A 66 -3.49 6.99 4.10
N ALA A 67 -4.52 7.16 3.25
CA ALA A 67 -4.52 8.08 2.11
C ALA A 67 -4.43 9.57 2.48
N PHE A 68 -4.61 9.93 3.74
CA PHE A 68 -4.89 11.30 4.17
C PHE A 68 -3.84 11.90 5.11
N LYS A 69 -2.69 11.24 5.31
CA LYS A 69 -1.66 11.71 6.26
C LYS A 69 -0.41 12.31 5.63
N PHE A 70 -0.42 12.54 4.32
CA PHE A 70 0.78 12.99 3.63
C PHE A 70 0.95 14.50 3.77
N LYS A 71 1.80 14.91 4.71
CA LYS A 71 2.37 16.25 4.75
C LYS A 71 3.75 16.18 4.11
N GLY A 72 3.83 16.43 2.79
CA GLY A 72 5.10 16.44 2.06
C GLY A 72 5.39 15.15 1.27
N GLU A 73 6.54 15.13 0.62
CA GLU A 73 7.01 13.99 -0.18
C GLU A 73 7.49 12.85 0.73
N THR A 74 7.04 11.63 0.46
CA THR A 74 7.47 10.44 1.19
C THR A 74 8.88 10.05 0.77
N VAL A 75 9.84 10.16 1.67
CA VAL A 75 11.23 9.76 1.44
C VAL A 75 11.48 8.38 2.00
N LEU A 76 11.82 7.43 1.13
CA LEU A 76 12.17 6.06 1.53
C LEU A 76 13.67 5.93 1.81
N ASP A 77 14.02 5.18 2.85
CA ASP A 77 15.40 4.83 3.18
C ASP A 77 15.88 3.63 2.32
N TYR A 78 16.35 3.92 1.12
CA TYR A 78 16.78 2.92 0.15
C TYR A 78 18.01 2.13 0.60
N ASP A 79 18.92 2.75 1.36
CA ASP A 79 20.12 2.08 1.84
C ASP A 79 19.75 1.08 2.95
N ARG A 80 18.78 1.41 3.77
CA ARG A 80 18.18 0.49 4.76
C ARG A 80 17.52 -0.70 4.09
N ILE A 81 16.75 -0.50 3.01
CA ILE A 81 16.15 -1.59 2.21
C ILE A 81 17.27 -2.54 1.74
N ALA A 82 18.31 -2.02 1.12
CA ALA A 82 19.43 -2.80 0.60
C ALA A 82 20.19 -3.53 1.72
N ALA A 83 20.43 -2.87 2.85
CA ALA A 83 21.11 -3.46 4.01
C ALA A 83 20.30 -4.63 4.59
N ILE A 84 19.00 -4.44 4.83
CA ILE A 84 18.11 -5.51 5.31
C ILE A 84 18.08 -6.66 4.31
N LYS A 85 17.89 -6.37 3.02
CA LYS A 85 17.84 -7.39 1.95
C LYS A 85 19.08 -8.26 1.93
N LYS A 86 20.26 -7.64 2.05
CA LYS A 86 21.57 -8.33 2.07
C LYS A 86 21.68 -9.28 3.27
N LEU A 87 21.18 -8.86 4.44
CA LEU A 87 21.26 -9.65 5.68
C LEU A 87 20.25 -10.77 5.72
N VAL A 88 18.96 -10.50 5.43
CA VAL A 88 17.91 -11.50 5.62
C VAL A 88 17.76 -12.46 4.44
N ARG A 89 18.14 -12.04 3.23
CA ARG A 89 18.11 -12.82 1.97
C ARG A 89 16.78 -13.51 1.67
N MET A 90 15.69 -12.82 1.99
CA MET A 90 14.31 -13.31 1.80
C MET A 90 13.45 -12.25 1.09
N PRO A 91 12.21 -12.56 0.69
CA PRO A 91 11.28 -11.57 0.17
C PRO A 91 11.03 -10.46 1.19
N LEU A 92 11.19 -9.18 0.75
CA LEU A 92 10.83 -8.00 1.52
C LEU A 92 9.51 -7.42 1.01
N VAL A 93 8.71 -6.92 1.93
CA VAL A 93 7.39 -6.35 1.66
C VAL A 93 7.38 -4.87 2.06
N LEU A 94 6.74 -4.04 1.25
CA LEU A 94 6.52 -2.63 1.52
C LEU A 94 5.04 -2.40 1.80
N HIS A 95 4.73 -1.95 3.03
CA HIS A 95 3.41 -1.47 3.45
C HIS A 95 3.34 0.05 3.36
N GLY A 96 2.12 0.61 3.39
CA GLY A 96 1.90 2.06 3.30
C GLY A 96 2.39 2.68 1.99
N ALA A 97 2.47 1.89 0.92
CA ALA A 97 3.08 2.26 -0.35
C ALA A 97 2.10 2.75 -1.41
N SER A 98 0.84 2.99 -1.05
CA SER A 98 -0.14 3.57 -1.95
C SER A 98 0.35 4.92 -2.50
N GLY A 99 0.29 5.08 -3.82
CA GLY A 99 0.66 6.29 -4.53
C GLY A 99 -0.47 6.67 -5.49
N ILE A 100 -1.29 7.63 -5.09
CA ILE A 100 -2.49 8.03 -5.82
C ILE A 100 -2.07 8.93 -6.98
N SER A 101 -2.44 8.57 -8.22
CA SER A 101 -2.10 9.41 -9.36
C SER A 101 -2.81 10.76 -9.27
N PRO A 102 -2.17 11.86 -9.77
CA PRO A 102 -2.78 13.18 -9.82
C PRO A 102 -4.14 13.16 -10.53
N GLU A 103 -4.27 12.40 -11.61
CA GLU A 103 -5.51 12.28 -12.40
C GLU A 103 -6.64 11.68 -11.56
N LEU A 104 -6.33 10.66 -10.75
CA LEU A 104 -7.31 10.03 -9.87
C LEU A 104 -7.71 10.98 -8.72
N VAL A 105 -6.76 11.76 -8.20
CA VAL A 105 -7.04 12.80 -7.20
C VAL A 105 -7.97 13.86 -7.77
N GLU A 106 -7.67 14.41 -8.94
CA GLU A 106 -8.51 15.43 -9.59
C GLU A 106 -9.90 14.87 -9.94
N ARG A 107 -9.98 13.65 -10.43
CA ARG A 107 -11.25 12.97 -10.69
C ARG A 107 -12.10 12.81 -9.41
N ALA A 108 -11.48 12.46 -8.29
CA ALA A 108 -12.17 12.39 -7.01
C ALA A 108 -12.57 13.77 -6.50
N LYS A 109 -11.73 14.80 -6.66
CA LYS A 109 -12.02 16.20 -6.28
C LYS A 109 -13.17 16.80 -7.07
N SER A 110 -13.28 16.54 -8.35
CA SER A 110 -14.36 17.07 -9.19
C SER A 110 -15.77 16.70 -8.70
N GLN A 111 -15.87 15.66 -7.86
CA GLN A 111 -17.13 15.16 -7.33
C GLN A 111 -17.47 15.73 -5.93
N CYS A 112 -16.54 16.42 -5.32
CA CYS A 112 -16.64 16.81 -3.92
C CYS A 112 -17.59 17.96 -3.66
N SER A 113 -17.68 18.90 -4.58
CA SER A 113 -18.64 20.03 -4.48
C SER A 113 -20.11 19.58 -4.38
N ILE A 114 -20.39 18.34 -4.77
CA ILE A 114 -21.76 17.79 -4.81
C ILE A 114 -21.97 16.75 -3.69
N LEU A 115 -20.93 16.03 -3.27
CA LEU A 115 -21.06 14.84 -2.40
C LEU A 115 -20.33 14.98 -1.06
N GLY A 116 -19.85 16.15 -0.68
CA GLY A 116 -19.28 16.41 0.63
C GLY A 116 -17.82 16.89 0.63
N ASP A 117 -17.21 16.88 1.81
CA ASP A 117 -15.90 17.45 2.09
C ASP A 117 -14.75 16.72 1.41
N CYS A 118 -13.94 17.46 0.66
CA CYS A 118 -12.73 16.99 0.01
C CYS A 118 -11.42 17.46 0.64
N ALA A 119 -11.48 18.15 1.76
CA ALA A 119 -10.27 18.63 2.43
C ALA A 119 -9.25 17.51 2.66
N ARG A 120 -9.72 16.27 2.82
CA ARG A 120 -8.86 15.08 2.96
C ARG A 120 -8.16 14.65 1.67
N LEU A 121 -8.64 15.06 0.49
CA LEU A 121 -8.01 14.75 -0.79
C LEU A 121 -6.99 15.79 -1.24
N GLU A 122 -6.97 16.97 -0.63
CA GLU A 122 -6.06 18.06 -1.03
C GLU A 122 -4.59 17.69 -0.90
N ASN A 123 -4.27 16.82 0.06
CA ASN A 123 -2.91 16.37 0.34
C ASN A 123 -2.71 14.85 0.12
N ALA A 124 -3.57 14.22 -0.67
CA ALA A 124 -3.50 12.79 -0.94
C ALA A 124 -2.45 12.49 -2.03
N HIS A 125 -1.17 12.46 -1.66
CA HIS A 125 -0.08 12.17 -2.61
C HIS A 125 0.36 10.71 -2.56
N GLY A 126 0.85 10.22 -1.46
CA GLY A 126 1.40 8.88 -1.34
C GLY A 126 2.85 8.76 -1.80
N VAL A 127 3.26 7.54 -2.10
CA VAL A 127 4.61 7.23 -2.55
C VAL A 127 4.67 7.38 -4.06
N SER A 128 5.62 8.19 -4.57
CA SER A 128 5.75 8.42 -6.01
C SER A 128 6.17 7.14 -6.77
N ASP A 129 5.81 7.07 -8.05
CA ASP A 129 6.20 5.97 -8.93
C ASP A 129 7.72 5.79 -9.00
N GLU A 130 8.47 6.89 -9.00
CA GLU A 130 9.93 6.86 -8.98
C GLU A 130 10.46 6.23 -7.69
N ALA A 131 9.90 6.61 -6.53
CA ALA A 131 10.26 6.05 -5.24
C ALA A 131 9.99 4.54 -5.19
N ILE A 132 8.87 4.09 -5.75
CA ILE A 132 8.53 2.66 -5.87
C ILE A 132 9.54 1.93 -6.76
N ARG A 133 9.88 2.44 -7.95
CA ARG A 133 10.89 1.82 -8.83
C ARG A 133 12.23 1.68 -8.12
N LYS A 134 12.67 2.72 -7.41
CA LYS A 134 13.91 2.68 -6.62
C LYS A 134 13.83 1.63 -5.50
N ALA A 135 12.71 1.52 -4.79
CA ALA A 135 12.53 0.53 -3.73
C ALA A 135 12.59 -0.91 -4.28
N VAL A 136 11.94 -1.17 -5.41
CA VAL A 136 12.02 -2.47 -6.12
C VAL A 136 13.46 -2.78 -6.51
N ALA A 137 14.18 -1.83 -7.10
CA ALA A 137 15.59 -2.00 -7.48
C ALA A 137 16.51 -2.26 -6.27
N ARG A 138 16.13 -1.82 -5.06
CA ARG A 138 16.87 -2.04 -3.81
C ARG A 138 16.48 -3.30 -3.05
N GLY A 139 15.48 -4.07 -3.54
CA GLY A 139 15.20 -5.40 -3.02
C GLY A 139 13.80 -5.62 -2.45
N ILE A 140 12.87 -4.70 -2.61
CA ILE A 140 11.45 -4.94 -2.33
C ILE A 140 10.89 -5.92 -3.36
N ASN A 141 10.15 -6.93 -2.90
CA ASN A 141 9.59 -8.01 -3.74
C ASN A 141 8.07 -8.01 -3.78
N LYS A 142 7.42 -7.45 -2.77
CA LYS A 142 5.96 -7.34 -2.67
C LYS A 142 5.59 -5.94 -2.19
N ILE A 143 4.52 -5.37 -2.73
CA ILE A 143 4.02 -4.06 -2.37
C ILE A 143 2.52 -4.16 -2.15
N ASN A 144 2.04 -3.74 -0.97
CA ASN A 144 0.63 -3.70 -0.67
C ASN A 144 0.02 -2.38 -1.14
N ILE A 145 -1.11 -2.45 -1.83
CA ILE A 145 -1.87 -1.32 -2.36
C ILE A 145 -3.32 -1.41 -1.88
N ASP A 146 -3.82 -0.34 -1.30
CA ASP A 146 -5.19 -0.26 -0.80
C ASP A 146 -5.86 1.08 -1.13
N SER A 147 -5.29 2.21 -0.67
CA SER A 147 -5.91 3.53 -0.79
C SER A 147 -6.22 3.94 -2.23
N ASP A 148 -5.34 3.61 -3.18
CA ASP A 148 -5.56 3.84 -4.61
C ASP A 148 -6.86 3.17 -5.09
N LEU A 149 -7.08 1.92 -4.67
CA LEU A 149 -8.25 1.13 -5.08
C LEU A 149 -9.53 1.65 -4.43
N ARG A 150 -9.47 2.04 -3.16
CA ARG A 150 -10.62 2.65 -2.46
C ARG A 150 -11.05 3.95 -3.12
N ILE A 151 -10.10 4.80 -3.48
CA ILE A 151 -10.39 6.08 -4.14
C ILE A 151 -10.94 5.83 -5.54
N ALA A 152 -10.31 4.94 -6.32
CA ALA A 152 -10.78 4.58 -7.65
C ALA A 152 -12.22 4.03 -7.64
N PHE A 153 -12.51 3.10 -6.71
CA PHE A 153 -13.86 2.55 -6.55
C PHE A 153 -14.87 3.63 -6.20
N THR A 154 -14.57 4.44 -5.18
CA THR A 154 -15.47 5.50 -4.71
C THR A 154 -15.71 6.55 -5.79
N ALA A 155 -14.66 6.97 -6.51
CA ALA A 155 -14.79 7.92 -7.61
C ALA A 155 -15.67 7.37 -8.73
N GLY A 156 -15.47 6.12 -9.14
CA GLY A 156 -16.28 5.49 -10.19
C GLY A 156 -17.76 5.35 -9.83
N VAL A 157 -18.07 4.98 -8.57
CA VAL A 157 -19.46 4.93 -8.08
C VAL A 157 -20.09 6.31 -8.08
N ARG A 158 -19.41 7.30 -7.50
CA ARG A 158 -19.90 8.69 -7.42
C ARG A 158 -20.17 9.29 -8.79
N GLU A 159 -19.21 9.15 -9.71
CA GLU A 159 -19.34 9.65 -11.08
C GLU A 159 -20.54 9.05 -11.79
N THR A 160 -20.76 7.75 -11.63
CA THR A 160 -21.93 7.09 -12.23
C THR A 160 -23.23 7.66 -11.69
N LEU A 161 -23.36 7.82 -10.36
CA LEU A 161 -24.57 8.35 -9.73
C LEU A 161 -24.80 9.85 -10.05
N MET A 162 -23.75 10.62 -10.29
CA MET A 162 -23.84 12.01 -10.70
C MET A 162 -24.33 12.15 -12.14
N ASN A 163 -23.83 11.30 -13.03
CA ASN A 163 -24.14 11.34 -14.46
C ASN A 163 -25.48 10.69 -14.80
N ASP A 164 -25.88 9.67 -14.06
CA ASP A 164 -27.18 9.00 -14.21
C ASP A 164 -27.91 8.92 -12.85
N LYS A 165 -28.72 9.95 -12.59
CA LYS A 165 -29.54 10.02 -11.36
C LYS A 165 -30.62 8.93 -11.25
N LYS A 166 -30.89 8.21 -12.34
CA LYS A 166 -31.84 7.09 -12.39
C LYS A 166 -31.15 5.72 -12.26
N ALA A 167 -29.82 5.70 -12.15
CA ALA A 167 -29.10 4.45 -11.96
C ALA A 167 -29.48 3.80 -10.63
N PHE A 168 -30.06 2.60 -10.71
CA PHE A 168 -30.44 1.78 -9.55
C PHE A 168 -29.93 0.36 -9.65
N ASP A 169 -29.53 -0.11 -10.83
CA ASP A 169 -28.94 -1.43 -11.04
C ASP A 169 -27.48 -1.45 -10.54
N PRO A 170 -27.15 -2.26 -9.51
CA PRO A 170 -25.78 -2.35 -9.00
C PRO A 170 -24.73 -2.65 -10.07
N ARG A 171 -25.06 -3.43 -11.09
CA ARG A 171 -24.15 -3.76 -12.18
C ARG A 171 -23.75 -2.54 -12.99
N LYS A 172 -24.69 -1.60 -13.20
CA LYS A 172 -24.43 -0.32 -13.90
C LYS A 172 -23.65 0.64 -13.01
N ILE A 173 -23.86 0.63 -11.70
CA ILE A 173 -23.17 1.49 -10.74
C ILE A 173 -21.76 0.99 -10.49
N LEU A 174 -21.58 -0.31 -10.23
CA LEU A 174 -20.30 -0.90 -9.84
C LEU A 174 -19.41 -1.26 -11.04
N GLY A 175 -19.97 -1.42 -12.24
CA GLY A 175 -19.23 -1.73 -13.46
C GLY A 175 -18.13 -0.69 -13.76
N PRO A 176 -18.45 0.61 -13.86
CA PRO A 176 -17.48 1.68 -14.07
C PRO A 176 -16.46 1.79 -12.94
N ALA A 177 -16.88 1.61 -11.69
CA ALA A 177 -15.99 1.60 -10.53
C ALA A 177 -14.95 0.48 -10.62
N ARG A 178 -15.38 -0.73 -10.98
CA ARG A 178 -14.48 -1.88 -11.22
C ARG A 178 -13.52 -1.62 -12.37
N ALA A 179 -13.99 -1.01 -13.46
CA ALA A 179 -13.13 -0.66 -14.59
C ALA A 179 -12.01 0.30 -14.17
N LEU A 180 -12.34 1.33 -13.39
CA LEU A 180 -11.35 2.28 -12.86
C LEU A 180 -10.33 1.61 -11.94
N MET A 181 -10.78 0.70 -11.05
CA MET A 181 -9.85 -0.11 -10.25
C MET A 181 -8.94 -0.97 -11.12
N THR A 182 -9.47 -1.55 -12.21
CA THR A 182 -8.67 -2.36 -13.14
C THR A 182 -7.54 -1.55 -13.77
N GLU A 183 -7.79 -0.31 -14.16
CA GLU A 183 -6.74 0.56 -14.70
C GLU A 183 -5.67 0.89 -13.65
N VAL A 184 -6.06 1.15 -12.40
CA VAL A 184 -5.10 1.32 -11.30
C VAL A 184 -4.25 0.07 -11.12
N VAL A 185 -4.85 -1.12 -11.10
CA VAL A 185 -4.10 -2.38 -10.94
C VAL A 185 -3.13 -2.60 -12.09
N LYS A 186 -3.55 -2.39 -13.34
CA LYS A 186 -2.67 -2.50 -14.52
C LYS A 186 -1.45 -1.60 -14.39
N HIS A 187 -1.68 -0.32 -14.10
CA HIS A 187 -0.59 0.64 -13.89
C HIS A 187 0.39 0.17 -12.80
N LYS A 188 -0.12 -0.30 -11.65
CA LYS A 188 0.74 -0.81 -10.57
C LYS A 188 1.50 -2.08 -10.97
N MET A 189 0.90 -2.98 -11.72
CA MET A 189 1.61 -4.18 -12.23
C MET A 189 2.75 -3.80 -13.18
N GLU A 190 2.55 -2.83 -14.05
CA GLU A 190 3.61 -2.30 -14.92
C GLU A 190 4.69 -1.61 -14.10
N LEU A 191 4.31 -0.73 -13.16
CA LEU A 191 5.21 -0.01 -12.28
C LEU A 191 6.12 -0.94 -11.46
N PHE A 192 5.57 -2.02 -10.92
CA PHE A 192 6.29 -3.00 -10.12
C PHE A 192 7.10 -3.99 -10.97
N GLY A 193 6.92 -3.98 -12.28
CA GLY A 193 7.58 -4.90 -13.20
C GLY A 193 7.04 -6.33 -13.11
N SER A 194 5.80 -6.52 -12.64
CA SER A 194 5.13 -7.83 -12.56
C SER A 194 4.23 -8.13 -13.75
N ALA A 195 3.96 -7.17 -14.63
CA ALA A 195 3.18 -7.37 -15.84
C ALA A 195 3.83 -8.45 -16.74
N GLY A 196 3.00 -9.40 -17.22
CA GLY A 196 3.46 -10.50 -18.09
C GLY A 196 4.34 -11.57 -17.41
N LYS A 197 4.32 -11.64 -16.06
CA LYS A 197 5.12 -12.60 -15.28
C LYS A 197 4.27 -13.61 -14.48
N ALA A 198 2.99 -13.71 -14.81
CA ALA A 198 2.10 -14.71 -14.24
C ALA A 198 2.14 -16.01 -15.04
#